data_5c9a880be89557cbf42c8f2655581bcf
#
_entry.id   5c9a880be89557cbf42c8f2655581bcf
#
_cell.length_a   1.000
_cell.length_b   1.000
_cell.length_c   1.000
_cell.angle_alpha   90.00
_cell.angle_beta   90.00
_cell.angle_gamma   90.00
#
_symmetry.space_group_name_H-M   'P 1'
#
loop_
_entity.id
_entity.type
_entity.pdbx_description
1 polymer ?
#
loop_
_entity_poly.entity_id
_entity_poly.type
_entity_poly.pdbx_seq_one_letter_code
_entity_poly.pdbx_strand_id
1 'polypeptide(L)'
;MRKLALNDEILLKIEKPARYIGGEYNSVMKDPEKVDVRFAMCFPDVYEIGMSHLGIQILYDMFNRREDVWCERIYSPWVDLDKVMREEHIPLFALESQDPVKEFDFLGITIQYEMCYTNILQILDLSGIPLHAKERTEDDPIVIGGGPCTYNPEPIAEFFDMFYIGEGETVYDQLLDIYKENKKNGGSRWDYLAKAAEVEGIYVPAFYDVTYKEDGTIDSFVPNHPNAKEKIKKQLVMDMSEAVYPENPVVPFIRATQDRVVLEIQRGCIRGCRFCQAGMLYRPTREKDVEVLKQYAYKMLKSTGHEEISLSSLSSSDYSQLKELVNFLIDEFKGKGINISLPSLRIDAFSLDVMERVQDIKKSSVTFAPEAGSQRMRNVINKGLTEEDILGGAGQAFDGGWNKVKLYFMLGLPTETEEDMKEIAVLADKIARRYYEIPKDQRNGKCQITASSSFFIPKPFTPFQWAPMYENTEYIARAAIVKHAFQDQLNRKSLKYNWHDAEVTVLEGILARGDRKVGKLIEEVYRLGAIYDSWSDQFDNDKWMQAFENTGIDIGFYNLRERYEEEVFPWDFIDIGVTKKFLRKEWDKAMKGEVTPNCRMQCSGCGAARWGGGVCVEGKN
;
A
#
# COMPACT_ATOMS: atom_id res chain seq x y z
N MET A 1 18.42 -15.14 26.65
CA MET A 1 18.03 -13.96 25.86
C MET A 1 19.03 -12.84 26.12
N ARG A 2 19.70 -12.38 25.10
CA ARG A 2 20.54 -11.19 25.18
C ARG A 2 19.63 -9.98 25.31
N LYS A 3 19.88 -9.11 26.27
CA LYS A 3 19.27 -7.78 26.29
C LYS A 3 20.24 -6.83 25.62
N LEU A 4 19.81 -6.17 24.56
CA LEU A 4 20.54 -5.06 24.01
C LEU A 4 20.72 -3.93 25.02
N ALA A 5 21.76 -3.14 24.79
CA ALA A 5 22.17 -2.07 25.69
C ALA A 5 21.30 -0.79 25.59
N LEU A 6 19.98 -0.90 25.32
CA LEU A 6 19.05 0.21 25.45
C LEU A 6 18.77 0.43 26.94
N ASN A 7 19.70 1.08 27.60
CA ASN A 7 19.56 1.46 28.99
C ASN A 7 18.71 2.74 29.14
N ASP A 8 18.39 3.10 30.39
CA ASP A 8 17.58 4.29 30.69
C ASP A 8 18.22 5.60 30.16
N GLU A 9 19.55 5.68 30.08
CA GLU A 9 20.22 6.87 29.53
C GLU A 9 19.93 7.06 28.03
N ILE A 10 19.85 5.99 27.26
CA ILE A 10 19.47 6.00 25.85
C ILE A 10 17.98 6.29 25.70
N LEU A 11 17.14 5.55 26.44
CA LEU A 11 15.68 5.67 26.36
C LEU A 11 15.19 7.08 26.75
N LEU A 12 15.90 7.78 27.63
CA LEU A 12 15.56 9.16 28.02
C LEU A 12 16.02 10.22 27.01
N LYS A 13 16.88 9.87 26.03
CA LYS A 13 17.35 10.78 24.99
C LYS A 13 16.51 10.76 23.71
N ILE A 14 15.63 9.77 23.56
CA ILE A 14 14.87 9.52 22.33
C ILE A 14 13.38 9.78 22.50
N GLU A 15 12.72 10.12 21.42
CA GLU A 15 11.27 10.26 21.38
C GLU A 15 10.58 8.89 21.46
N LYS A 16 9.51 8.82 22.26
CA LYS A 16 8.64 7.63 22.32
C LYS A 16 9.42 6.32 22.53
N PRO A 17 10.17 6.16 23.61
CA PRO A 17 10.97 4.95 23.86
C PRO A 17 10.15 3.65 23.82
N ALA A 18 8.84 3.73 24.06
CA ALA A 18 7.93 2.58 23.94
C ALA A 18 7.86 1.96 22.53
N ARG A 19 8.37 2.62 21.51
CA ARG A 19 8.55 2.03 20.16
C ARG A 19 9.53 0.86 20.13
N TYR A 20 10.44 0.79 21.13
CA TYR A 20 11.66 -0.02 21.04
C TYR A 20 11.84 -1.03 22.17
N ILE A 21 10.93 -1.04 23.16
CA ILE A 21 11.10 -1.85 24.39
C ILE A 21 10.52 -3.26 24.28
N GLY A 22 9.63 -3.54 23.33
CA GLY A 22 8.95 -4.83 23.20
C GLY A 22 8.08 -5.21 24.42
N GLY A 23 7.60 -6.45 24.47
CA GLY A 23 6.83 -6.98 25.58
C GLY A 23 5.35 -6.59 25.59
N GLU A 24 4.82 -6.18 24.45
CA GLU A 24 3.41 -5.82 24.28
C GLU A 24 2.49 -7.01 24.53
N TYR A 25 1.27 -6.71 24.97
CA TYR A 25 0.26 -7.74 25.18
C TYR A 25 -0.07 -8.49 23.86
N ASN A 26 -0.17 -9.80 23.94
CA ASN A 26 -0.30 -10.74 22.81
C ASN A 26 0.98 -10.88 21.94
N SER A 27 2.12 -10.28 22.29
CA SER A 27 3.37 -10.61 21.61
C SER A 27 3.78 -12.06 21.92
N VAL A 28 4.34 -12.75 20.92
CA VAL A 28 4.69 -14.17 21.04
C VAL A 28 6.16 -14.32 21.43
N MET A 29 6.41 -14.93 22.58
CA MET A 29 7.76 -15.22 23.08
C MET A 29 8.04 -16.72 22.95
N LYS A 30 9.14 -17.07 22.27
CA LYS A 30 9.64 -18.45 22.17
C LYS A 30 11.09 -18.54 22.66
N ASP A 31 11.54 -19.74 22.85
CA ASP A 31 12.93 -20.03 23.17
C ASP A 31 13.72 -20.21 21.86
N PRO A 32 14.73 -19.37 21.57
CA PRO A 32 15.47 -19.44 20.31
C PRO A 32 16.21 -20.79 20.13
N GLU A 33 16.51 -21.51 21.23
CA GLU A 33 17.14 -22.84 21.15
C GLU A 33 16.16 -23.96 20.78
N LYS A 34 14.85 -23.69 20.75
CA LYS A 34 13.79 -24.67 20.47
C LYS A 34 13.11 -24.46 19.12
N VAL A 35 13.52 -23.48 18.37
CA VAL A 35 12.98 -23.23 17.02
C VAL A 35 14.04 -23.52 15.96
N ASP A 36 13.61 -23.99 14.81
CA ASP A 36 14.51 -24.28 13.69
C ASP A 36 14.80 -23.03 12.85
N VAL A 37 13.85 -22.06 12.83
CA VAL A 37 13.90 -20.83 12.02
C VAL A 37 13.51 -19.62 12.85
N ARG A 38 14.33 -18.60 12.78
CA ARG A 38 14.03 -17.24 13.29
C ARG A 38 13.77 -16.30 12.13
N PHE A 39 12.61 -15.68 12.13
CA PHE A 39 12.16 -14.78 11.06
C PHE A 39 11.97 -13.37 11.61
N ALA A 40 12.75 -12.42 11.13
CA ALA A 40 12.60 -11.00 11.43
C ALA A 40 11.62 -10.37 10.43
N MET A 41 10.40 -10.02 10.87
CA MET A 41 9.37 -9.38 10.06
C MET A 41 9.46 -7.87 10.19
N CYS A 42 9.88 -7.22 9.13
CA CYS A 42 10.17 -5.79 9.12
C CYS A 42 9.13 -4.96 8.35
N PHE A 43 8.71 -3.86 8.96
CA PHE A 43 8.05 -2.76 8.27
C PHE A 43 9.01 -1.57 8.19
N PRO A 44 9.35 -1.05 6.98
CA PRO A 44 10.37 -0.04 6.81
C PRO A 44 9.85 1.38 7.08
N ASP A 45 9.21 1.58 8.22
CA ASP A 45 8.76 2.85 8.77
C ASP A 45 8.65 2.72 10.30
N VAL A 46 8.22 3.79 10.98
CA VAL A 46 8.09 3.82 12.44
C VAL A 46 7.05 2.81 12.96
N TYR A 47 7.22 2.45 14.23
CA TYR A 47 6.36 1.53 14.96
C TYR A 47 4.86 1.79 14.79
N GLU A 48 4.41 3.06 14.91
CA GLU A 48 2.98 3.40 14.85
C GLU A 48 2.34 3.11 13.49
N ILE A 49 3.12 3.21 12.41
CA ILE A 49 2.67 2.85 11.06
C ILE A 49 2.68 1.33 10.90
N GLY A 50 3.78 0.68 11.27
CA GLY A 50 3.94 -0.76 11.13
C GLY A 50 2.95 -1.56 11.99
N MET A 51 2.71 -1.16 13.24
CA MET A 51 1.72 -1.80 14.12
C MET A 51 0.28 -1.67 13.59
N SER A 52 0.02 -0.68 12.76
CA SER A 52 -1.28 -0.49 12.10
C SER A 52 -1.47 -1.36 10.85
N HIS A 53 -0.42 -2.06 10.38
CA HIS A 53 -0.44 -2.77 9.13
C HIS A 53 -0.95 -4.21 9.28
N LEU A 54 -2.17 -4.47 8.77
CA LEU A 54 -2.82 -5.78 8.88
C LEU A 54 -2.00 -6.94 8.28
N GLY A 55 -1.31 -6.72 7.15
CA GLY A 55 -0.51 -7.77 6.52
C GLY A 55 0.61 -8.31 7.42
N ILE A 56 1.29 -7.44 8.18
CA ILE A 56 2.27 -7.88 9.19
C ILE A 56 1.59 -8.68 10.30
N GLN A 57 0.43 -8.23 10.79
CA GLN A 57 -0.30 -8.94 11.85
C GLN A 57 -0.70 -10.35 11.39
N ILE A 58 -1.14 -10.50 10.14
CA ILE A 58 -1.49 -11.81 9.55
C ILE A 58 -0.26 -12.71 9.48
N LEU A 59 0.86 -12.23 8.91
CA LEU A 59 2.06 -13.05 8.75
C LEU A 59 2.75 -13.36 10.08
N TYR A 60 2.78 -12.40 11.01
CA TYR A 60 3.27 -12.61 12.37
C TYR A 60 2.52 -13.72 13.10
N ASP A 61 1.18 -13.69 13.03
CA ASP A 61 0.32 -14.72 13.61
C ASP A 61 0.53 -16.07 12.92
N MET A 62 0.55 -16.09 11.58
CA MET A 62 0.74 -17.30 10.78
C MET A 62 2.05 -18.02 11.11
N PHE A 63 3.17 -17.30 11.10
CA PHE A 63 4.47 -17.89 11.40
C PHE A 63 4.57 -18.37 12.83
N ASN A 64 4.02 -17.61 13.78
CA ASN A 64 4.08 -17.97 15.19
C ASN A 64 3.13 -19.12 15.59
N ARG A 65 2.17 -19.51 14.75
CA ARG A 65 1.39 -20.75 14.93
C ARG A 65 2.25 -22.01 14.73
N ARG A 66 3.35 -21.93 13.98
CA ARG A 66 4.30 -23.02 13.82
C ARG A 66 5.16 -23.13 15.09
N GLU A 67 5.35 -24.35 15.61
CA GLU A 67 6.21 -24.59 16.78
C GLU A 67 7.70 -24.39 16.47
N ASP A 68 8.09 -24.69 15.24
CA ASP A 68 9.46 -24.68 14.73
C ASP A 68 9.94 -23.31 14.19
N VAL A 69 9.08 -22.31 14.17
CA VAL A 69 9.38 -20.96 13.66
C VAL A 69 9.08 -19.92 14.73
N TRP A 70 9.99 -18.96 14.91
CA TRP A 70 9.73 -17.76 15.71
C TRP A 70 9.84 -16.52 14.85
N CYS A 71 8.70 -15.83 14.68
CA CYS A 71 8.61 -14.56 13.98
C CYS A 71 8.64 -13.41 14.99
N GLU A 72 9.55 -12.48 14.78
CA GLU A 72 9.76 -11.29 15.62
C GLU A 72 9.63 -10.02 14.77
N ARG A 73 9.16 -8.92 15.39
CA ARG A 73 8.85 -7.66 14.67
C ARG A 73 10.02 -6.71 14.70
N ILE A 74 10.19 -5.99 13.58
CA ILE A 74 11.20 -4.95 13.41
C ILE A 74 10.56 -3.74 12.74
N TYR A 75 10.97 -2.55 13.17
CA TYR A 75 10.59 -1.27 12.58
C TYR A 75 11.82 -0.43 12.33
N SER A 76 11.77 0.49 11.36
CA SER A 76 12.80 1.50 11.16
C SER A 76 12.95 2.35 12.43
N PRO A 77 14.14 2.52 12.99
CA PRO A 77 14.35 3.43 14.10
C PRO A 77 14.22 4.88 13.61
N TRP A 78 13.53 5.72 14.40
CA TRP A 78 13.43 7.14 14.08
C TRP A 78 14.82 7.80 14.11
N VAL A 79 14.94 8.97 13.51
CA VAL A 79 16.20 9.68 13.31
C VAL A 79 17.04 9.90 14.57
N ASP A 80 16.40 10.04 15.72
CA ASP A 80 17.06 10.21 17.01
C ASP A 80 17.72 8.92 17.49
N LEU A 81 16.99 7.78 17.43
CA LEU A 81 17.57 6.48 17.78
C LEU A 81 18.60 6.02 16.72
N ASP A 82 18.35 6.26 15.41
CA ASP A 82 19.32 5.97 14.35
C ASP A 82 20.68 6.61 14.67
N LYS A 83 20.67 7.88 15.05
CA LYS A 83 21.87 8.61 15.44
C LYS A 83 22.58 7.95 16.64
N VAL A 84 21.83 7.65 17.70
CA VAL A 84 22.39 6.99 18.91
C VAL A 84 22.95 5.61 18.56
N MET A 85 22.25 4.82 17.76
CA MET A 85 22.71 3.48 17.35
C MET A 85 24.02 3.55 16.59
N ARG A 86 24.21 4.54 15.72
CA ARG A 86 25.48 4.75 14.99
C ARG A 86 26.60 5.21 15.93
N GLU A 87 26.33 6.13 16.82
CA GLU A 87 27.32 6.67 17.76
C GLU A 87 27.77 5.62 18.79
N GLU A 88 26.85 4.82 19.30
CA GLU A 88 27.10 3.81 20.36
C GLU A 88 27.35 2.40 19.79
N HIS A 89 27.37 2.24 18.44
CA HIS A 89 27.53 0.96 17.75
C HIS A 89 26.51 -0.12 18.16
N ILE A 90 25.26 0.28 18.34
CA ILE A 90 24.15 -0.62 18.66
C ILE A 90 23.56 -1.16 17.36
N PRO A 91 23.53 -2.48 17.11
CA PRO A 91 22.92 -3.04 15.91
C PRO A 91 21.39 -2.96 15.99
N LEU A 92 20.72 -2.94 14.84
CA LEU A 92 19.26 -3.07 14.79
C LEU A 92 18.83 -4.42 15.35
N PHE A 93 17.71 -4.42 16.05
CA PHE A 93 17.24 -5.54 16.85
C PHE A 93 15.74 -5.78 16.69
N ALA A 94 15.31 -7.02 16.96
CA ALA A 94 13.90 -7.38 17.02
C ALA A 94 13.25 -6.99 18.36
N LEU A 95 11.96 -6.71 18.35
CA LEU A 95 11.27 -6.22 19.55
C LEU A 95 11.09 -7.32 20.61
N GLU A 96 10.80 -8.55 20.22
CA GLU A 96 10.48 -9.63 21.15
C GLU A 96 11.72 -10.09 21.95
N SER A 97 12.78 -10.51 21.28
CA SER A 97 14.01 -10.98 21.93
C SER A 97 14.99 -9.88 22.29
N GLN A 98 14.94 -8.78 21.56
CA GLN A 98 15.97 -7.74 21.51
C GLN A 98 17.34 -8.28 21.04
N ASP A 99 17.34 -9.35 20.26
CA ASP A 99 18.54 -9.86 19.60
C ASP A 99 18.82 -9.11 18.30
N PRO A 100 20.10 -8.96 17.90
CA PRO A 100 20.47 -8.34 16.64
C PRO A 100 19.84 -9.03 15.42
N VAL A 101 19.33 -8.25 14.46
CA VAL A 101 18.70 -8.77 13.24
C VAL A 101 19.63 -9.70 12.44
N LYS A 102 20.93 -9.44 12.48
CA LYS A 102 21.94 -10.28 11.81
C LYS A 102 21.96 -11.73 12.30
N GLU A 103 21.46 -12.00 13.51
CA GLU A 103 21.43 -13.35 14.10
C GLU A 103 20.22 -14.18 13.64
N PHE A 104 19.34 -13.64 12.78
CA PHE A 104 18.16 -14.31 12.26
C PHE A 104 18.46 -15.10 10.98
N ASP A 105 17.62 -16.09 10.67
CA ASP A 105 17.69 -16.85 9.40
C ASP A 105 17.11 -16.04 8.23
N PHE A 106 16.06 -15.24 8.51
CA PHE A 106 15.38 -14.40 7.52
C PHE A 106 15.18 -12.98 8.02
N LEU A 107 15.32 -12.02 7.10
CA LEU A 107 14.81 -10.66 7.22
C LEU A 107 13.76 -10.43 6.14
N GLY A 108 12.49 -10.49 6.51
CA GLY A 108 11.36 -10.22 5.60
C GLY A 108 10.93 -8.77 5.69
N ILE A 109 10.97 -8.04 4.59
CA ILE A 109 10.61 -6.62 4.54
C ILE A 109 9.33 -6.44 3.72
N THR A 110 8.27 -5.90 4.34
CA THR A 110 7.04 -5.58 3.61
C THR A 110 7.10 -4.17 3.03
N ILE A 111 7.04 -4.05 1.71
CA ILE A 111 7.27 -2.82 0.97
C ILE A 111 5.94 -2.27 0.46
N GLN A 112 5.39 -1.30 1.19
CA GLN A 112 4.05 -0.76 0.95
C GLN A 112 4.05 0.53 0.12
N TYR A 113 5.17 1.25 0.12
CA TYR A 113 5.31 2.55 -0.51
C TYR A 113 6.75 2.77 -0.97
N GLU A 114 6.96 3.29 -2.17
CA GLU A 114 8.27 3.42 -2.79
C GLU A 114 9.19 4.42 -2.05
N MET A 115 8.59 5.45 -1.42
CA MET A 115 9.36 6.44 -0.65
C MET A 115 9.99 5.88 0.65
N CYS A 116 9.77 4.58 0.95
CA CYS A 116 10.45 3.89 2.05
C CYS A 116 11.74 3.16 1.61
N TYR A 117 12.19 3.28 0.36
CA TYR A 117 13.36 2.54 -0.13
C TYR A 117 14.66 2.92 0.59
N THR A 118 14.85 4.17 0.96
CA THR A 118 15.99 4.60 1.78
C THR A 118 15.94 4.01 3.19
N ASN A 119 14.76 3.82 3.78
CA ASN A 119 14.61 3.15 5.06
C ASN A 119 14.99 1.65 4.99
N ILE A 120 14.81 1.00 3.83
CA ILE A 120 15.29 -0.37 3.63
C ILE A 120 16.81 -0.44 3.74
N LEU A 121 17.51 0.52 3.13
CA LEU A 121 18.96 0.59 3.25
C LEU A 121 19.40 0.92 4.68
N GLN A 122 18.69 1.80 5.40
CA GLN A 122 18.91 2.06 6.83
C GLN A 122 18.81 0.77 7.66
N ILE A 123 17.78 -0.05 7.41
CA ILE A 123 17.57 -1.31 8.11
C ILE A 123 18.73 -2.27 7.87
N LEU A 124 19.16 -2.45 6.63
CA LEU A 124 20.30 -3.32 6.29
C LEU A 124 21.58 -2.82 6.94
N ASP A 125 21.88 -1.54 6.81
CA ASP A 125 23.10 -0.92 7.33
C ASP A 125 23.18 -0.99 8.86
N LEU A 126 22.12 -0.59 9.58
CA LEU A 126 22.07 -0.68 11.03
C LEU A 126 22.08 -2.13 11.55
N SER A 127 21.62 -3.09 10.74
CA SER A 127 21.72 -4.52 11.06
C SER A 127 23.12 -5.09 10.83
N GLY A 128 24.03 -4.35 10.19
CA GLY A 128 25.34 -4.85 9.77
C GLY A 128 25.25 -5.92 8.68
N ILE A 129 24.18 -5.87 7.87
CA ILE A 129 23.95 -6.75 6.70
C ILE A 129 24.42 -5.99 5.46
N PRO A 130 25.25 -6.59 4.59
CA PRO A 130 25.68 -5.94 3.35
C PRO A 130 24.49 -5.44 2.53
N LEU A 131 24.55 -4.21 2.01
CA LEU A 131 23.47 -3.62 1.23
C LEU A 131 23.16 -4.46 -0.01
N HIS A 132 24.21 -4.83 -0.77
CA HIS A 132 24.05 -5.66 -1.96
C HIS A 132 23.97 -7.15 -1.62
N ALA A 133 22.98 -7.83 -2.17
CA ALA A 133 22.76 -9.27 -1.98
C ALA A 133 23.98 -10.12 -2.38
N LYS A 134 24.72 -9.70 -3.42
CA LYS A 134 25.94 -10.39 -3.91
C LYS A 134 27.12 -10.38 -2.92
N GLU A 135 27.08 -9.51 -1.91
CA GLU A 135 28.14 -9.36 -0.90
C GLU A 135 27.85 -10.16 0.38
N ARG A 136 26.65 -10.74 0.48
CA ARG A 136 26.21 -11.52 1.63
C ARG A 136 26.82 -12.92 1.63
N THR A 137 27.07 -13.39 2.83
CA THR A 137 27.65 -14.69 3.14
C THR A 137 26.66 -15.62 3.82
N GLU A 138 27.10 -16.83 4.20
CA GLU A 138 26.29 -17.79 4.96
C GLU A 138 25.90 -17.28 6.37
N ASP A 139 26.63 -16.28 6.90
CA ASP A 139 26.39 -15.70 8.22
C ASP A 139 25.34 -14.56 8.18
N ASP A 140 24.87 -14.19 7.00
CA ASP A 140 23.86 -13.15 6.84
C ASP A 140 22.46 -13.75 6.62
N PRO A 141 21.39 -13.14 7.15
CA PRO A 141 20.02 -13.62 6.90
C PRO A 141 19.66 -13.57 5.42
N ILE A 142 18.72 -14.41 5.00
CA ILE A 142 18.07 -14.29 3.69
C ILE A 142 17.16 -13.06 3.73
N VAL A 143 17.42 -12.08 2.86
CA VAL A 143 16.59 -10.87 2.78
C VAL A 143 15.51 -11.07 1.71
N ILE A 144 14.25 -11.10 2.15
CA ILE A 144 13.09 -11.30 1.30
C ILE A 144 12.17 -10.08 1.30
N GLY A 145 11.81 -9.58 0.12
CA GLY A 145 10.84 -8.49 -0.06
C GLY A 145 9.44 -9.01 -0.35
N GLY A 146 8.42 -8.39 0.25
CA GLY A 146 7.01 -8.64 -0.01
C GLY A 146 6.20 -7.33 -0.08
N GLY A 147 4.92 -7.41 -0.43
CA GLY A 147 4.02 -6.25 -0.48
C GLY A 147 3.82 -5.67 -1.88
N PRO A 148 2.99 -4.62 -2.03
CA PRO A 148 2.57 -4.11 -3.34
C PRO A 148 3.70 -3.53 -4.19
N CYS A 149 4.78 -2.99 -3.60
CA CYS A 149 5.89 -2.46 -4.39
C CYS A 149 6.70 -3.56 -5.08
N THR A 150 6.60 -4.83 -4.63
CA THR A 150 7.29 -5.96 -5.30
C THR A 150 6.72 -6.31 -6.67
N TYR A 151 5.63 -5.68 -7.08
CA TYR A 151 5.15 -5.79 -8.47
C TYR A 151 5.98 -4.94 -9.47
N ASN A 152 6.89 -4.13 -9.00
CA ASN A 152 8.06 -3.66 -9.73
C ASN A 152 9.27 -3.67 -8.78
N PRO A 153 9.94 -4.81 -8.59
CA PRO A 153 11.04 -4.93 -7.63
C PRO A 153 12.36 -4.39 -8.19
N GLU A 154 12.45 -4.09 -9.48
CA GLU A 154 13.71 -3.80 -10.16
C GLU A 154 14.49 -2.60 -9.59
N PRO A 155 13.88 -1.48 -9.14
CA PRO A 155 14.62 -0.39 -8.52
C PRO A 155 15.43 -0.78 -7.26
N ILE A 156 15.01 -1.86 -6.58
CA ILE A 156 15.63 -2.35 -5.34
C ILE A 156 16.14 -3.79 -5.45
N ALA A 157 16.18 -4.33 -6.67
CA ALA A 157 16.50 -5.73 -6.92
C ALA A 157 17.88 -6.15 -6.36
N GLU A 158 18.89 -5.27 -6.42
CA GLU A 158 20.23 -5.57 -5.95
C GLU A 158 20.38 -5.66 -4.43
N PHE A 159 19.41 -5.13 -3.68
CA PHE A 159 19.40 -5.13 -2.21
C PHE A 159 18.71 -6.34 -1.59
N PHE A 160 18.05 -7.18 -2.39
CA PHE A 160 17.29 -8.35 -1.92
C PHE A 160 17.83 -9.65 -2.50
N ASP A 161 17.80 -10.70 -1.70
CA ASP A 161 18.09 -12.05 -2.17
C ASP A 161 16.95 -12.62 -3.01
N MET A 162 15.71 -12.35 -2.58
CA MET A 162 14.52 -12.75 -3.31
C MET A 162 13.31 -11.87 -2.98
N PHE A 163 12.30 -11.92 -3.83
CA PHE A 163 11.01 -11.29 -3.63
C PHE A 163 9.89 -12.32 -3.70
N TYR A 164 8.89 -12.12 -2.86
CA TYR A 164 7.64 -12.83 -2.89
C TYR A 164 6.58 -11.98 -3.59
N ILE A 165 6.00 -12.48 -4.67
CA ILE A 165 5.00 -11.78 -5.48
C ILE A 165 3.60 -12.32 -5.18
N GLY A 166 2.80 -11.56 -4.47
CA GLY A 166 1.42 -11.92 -4.15
C GLY A 166 1.06 -11.85 -2.67
N GLU A 167 0.04 -12.62 -2.29
CA GLU A 167 -0.49 -12.68 -0.94
C GLU A 167 0.30 -13.73 -0.12
N GLY A 168 0.87 -13.29 1.00
CA GLY A 168 1.90 -14.02 1.75
C GLY A 168 1.43 -15.33 2.40
N GLU A 169 0.13 -15.55 2.54
CA GLU A 169 -0.42 -16.69 3.26
C GLU A 169 -0.30 -18.03 2.51
N THR A 170 0.18 -18.04 1.26
CA THR A 170 0.09 -19.24 0.41
C THR A 170 1.34 -20.12 0.37
N VAL A 171 2.56 -19.57 0.32
CA VAL A 171 3.77 -20.38 0.05
C VAL A 171 4.89 -20.24 1.09
N TYR A 172 4.76 -19.40 2.12
CA TYR A 172 5.82 -19.24 3.11
C TYR A 172 6.14 -20.52 3.86
N ASP A 173 5.15 -21.36 4.17
CA ASP A 173 5.40 -22.65 4.82
C ASP A 173 6.34 -23.53 3.97
N GLN A 174 6.11 -23.59 2.66
CA GLN A 174 6.98 -24.31 1.73
C GLN A 174 8.40 -23.72 1.71
N LEU A 175 8.55 -22.40 1.70
CA LEU A 175 9.87 -21.75 1.71
C LEU A 175 10.65 -22.04 3.00
N LEU A 176 9.98 -22.00 4.15
CA LEU A 176 10.58 -22.29 5.44
C LEU A 176 10.99 -23.76 5.55
N ASP A 177 10.17 -24.69 5.03
CA ASP A 177 10.49 -26.12 5.04
C ASP A 177 11.67 -26.43 4.09
N ILE A 178 11.75 -25.80 2.91
CA ILE A 178 12.91 -25.89 2.00
C ILE A 178 14.17 -25.37 2.71
N TYR A 179 14.08 -24.27 3.43
CA TYR A 179 15.21 -23.70 4.17
C TYR A 179 15.72 -24.64 5.26
N LYS A 180 14.83 -25.19 6.06
CA LYS A 180 15.16 -26.17 7.10
C LYS A 180 15.86 -27.42 6.53
N GLU A 181 15.29 -27.95 5.43
CA GLU A 181 15.89 -29.10 4.75
C GLU A 181 17.29 -28.76 4.20
N ASN A 182 17.44 -27.58 3.57
CA ASN A 182 18.73 -27.12 3.06
C ASN A 182 19.78 -27.02 4.18
N LYS A 183 19.42 -26.38 5.30
CA LYS A 183 20.29 -26.22 6.48
C LYS A 183 20.67 -27.56 7.09
N LYS A 184 19.72 -28.49 7.23
CA LYS A 184 19.96 -29.84 7.75
C LYS A 184 20.92 -30.65 6.87
N ASN A 185 20.89 -30.46 5.57
CA ASN A 185 21.76 -31.16 4.62
C ASN A 185 23.11 -30.44 4.39
N GLY A 186 23.39 -29.33 5.10
CA GLY A 186 24.60 -28.53 4.96
C GLY A 186 24.70 -27.80 3.61
N GLY A 187 23.54 -27.52 2.99
CA GLY A 187 23.46 -26.74 1.75
C GLY A 187 23.77 -25.26 1.99
N SER A 188 24.33 -24.64 0.95
CA SER A 188 24.68 -23.22 0.95
C SER A 188 23.47 -22.32 0.80
N ARG A 189 23.65 -20.99 1.05
CA ARG A 189 22.69 -19.94 0.71
C ARG A 189 22.23 -20.03 -0.75
N TRP A 190 23.17 -20.26 -1.66
CA TRP A 190 22.87 -20.39 -3.09
C TRP A 190 22.02 -21.62 -3.41
N ASP A 191 22.26 -22.76 -2.75
CA ASP A 191 21.44 -23.97 -2.90
C ASP A 191 20.00 -23.72 -2.44
N TYR A 192 19.83 -22.96 -1.34
CA TYR A 192 18.51 -22.53 -0.89
C TYR A 192 17.81 -21.64 -1.91
N LEU A 193 18.47 -20.59 -2.41
CA LEU A 193 17.90 -19.67 -3.40
C LEU A 193 17.52 -20.38 -4.70
N ALA A 194 18.34 -21.36 -5.13
CA ALA A 194 18.06 -22.17 -6.30
C ALA A 194 16.77 -23.01 -6.14
N LYS A 195 16.54 -23.60 -4.97
CA LYS A 195 15.31 -24.33 -4.66
C LYS A 195 14.11 -23.39 -4.47
N ALA A 196 14.31 -22.25 -3.82
CA ALA A 196 13.28 -21.25 -3.63
C ALA A 196 12.76 -20.68 -4.97
N ALA A 197 13.63 -20.53 -5.97
CA ALA A 197 13.25 -20.07 -7.31
C ALA A 197 12.28 -21.01 -8.04
N GLU A 198 12.20 -22.29 -7.65
CA GLU A 198 11.22 -23.26 -8.17
C GLU A 198 9.81 -23.02 -7.60
N VAL A 199 9.70 -22.34 -6.45
CA VAL A 199 8.41 -22.04 -5.82
C VAL A 199 7.67 -20.96 -6.63
N GLU A 200 6.36 -21.15 -6.82
CA GLU A 200 5.55 -20.15 -7.52
C GLU A 200 5.51 -18.81 -6.74
N GLY A 201 5.66 -17.71 -7.45
CA GLY A 201 5.64 -16.37 -6.85
C GLY A 201 6.99 -15.89 -6.33
N ILE A 202 8.04 -16.71 -6.40
CA ILE A 202 9.38 -16.30 -5.97
C ILE A 202 10.20 -15.78 -7.14
N TYR A 203 10.76 -14.59 -6.96
CA TYR A 203 11.70 -13.94 -7.86
C TYR A 203 13.05 -13.78 -7.16
N VAL A 204 14.10 -14.37 -7.72
CA VAL A 204 15.50 -14.24 -7.24
C VAL A 204 16.25 -13.38 -8.26
N PRO A 205 16.50 -12.07 -7.97
CA PRO A 205 17.07 -11.13 -8.96
C PRO A 205 18.40 -11.57 -9.56
N ALA A 206 19.24 -12.24 -8.78
CA ALA A 206 20.54 -12.76 -9.23
C ALA A 206 20.44 -13.81 -10.35
N PHE A 207 19.26 -14.41 -10.56
CA PHE A 207 19.01 -15.43 -11.58
C PHE A 207 18.47 -14.86 -12.89
N TYR A 208 18.58 -13.54 -13.11
CA TYR A 208 18.10 -12.89 -14.32
C TYR A 208 19.11 -11.88 -14.84
N ASP A 209 19.37 -11.95 -16.14
CA ASP A 209 20.15 -10.97 -16.88
C ASP A 209 19.21 -9.93 -17.50
N VAL A 210 19.56 -8.66 -17.31
CA VAL A 210 18.85 -7.54 -17.90
C VAL A 210 19.80 -6.78 -18.82
N THR A 211 19.47 -6.66 -20.11
CA THR A 211 20.23 -5.89 -21.07
C THR A 211 19.46 -4.68 -21.54
N TYR A 212 20.15 -3.66 -22.00
CA TYR A 212 19.58 -2.39 -22.41
C TYR A 212 19.98 -2.02 -23.84
N LYS A 213 19.07 -1.38 -24.55
CA LYS A 213 19.31 -0.76 -25.86
C LYS A 213 20.10 0.54 -25.71
N GLU A 214 20.56 1.09 -26.84
CA GLU A 214 21.26 2.39 -26.89
C GLU A 214 20.41 3.55 -26.35
N ASP A 215 19.07 3.49 -26.51
CA ASP A 215 18.13 4.49 -26.00
C ASP A 215 17.82 4.35 -24.52
N GLY A 216 18.44 3.38 -23.83
CA GLY A 216 18.27 3.12 -22.41
C GLY A 216 17.08 2.23 -22.05
N THR A 217 16.20 1.87 -22.99
CA THR A 217 15.10 0.92 -22.75
C THR A 217 15.62 -0.50 -22.58
N ILE A 218 14.85 -1.37 -21.91
CA ILE A 218 15.20 -2.78 -21.73
C ILE A 218 15.17 -3.47 -23.11
N ASP A 219 16.28 -4.14 -23.47
CA ASP A 219 16.37 -4.98 -24.65
C ASP A 219 15.91 -6.41 -24.34
N SER A 220 16.43 -7.01 -23.27
CA SER A 220 16.02 -8.33 -22.81
C SER A 220 16.00 -8.42 -21.28
N PHE A 221 15.11 -9.29 -20.78
CA PHE A 221 14.99 -9.67 -19.38
C PHE A 221 14.80 -11.19 -19.36
N VAL A 222 15.87 -11.94 -19.11
CA VAL A 222 15.89 -13.40 -19.30
C VAL A 222 16.48 -14.13 -18.09
N PRO A 223 15.95 -15.31 -17.72
CA PRO A 223 16.57 -16.13 -16.69
C PRO A 223 17.94 -16.63 -17.12
N ASN A 224 18.91 -16.60 -16.20
CA ASN A 224 20.27 -17.13 -16.36
C ASN A 224 20.53 -18.38 -15.51
N HIS A 225 19.52 -18.84 -14.79
CA HIS A 225 19.58 -20.03 -13.93
C HIS A 225 18.47 -21.02 -14.32
N PRO A 226 18.72 -22.35 -14.34
CA PRO A 226 17.75 -23.34 -14.79
C PRO A 226 16.45 -23.40 -13.96
N ASN A 227 16.50 -23.02 -12.69
CA ASN A 227 15.35 -23.01 -11.79
C ASN A 227 14.55 -21.70 -11.86
N ALA A 228 15.07 -20.67 -12.52
CA ALA A 228 14.39 -19.40 -12.68
C ALA A 228 13.33 -19.50 -13.79
N LYS A 229 12.18 -18.87 -13.56
CA LYS A 229 11.03 -18.93 -14.47
C LYS A 229 11.00 -17.70 -15.38
N GLU A 230 10.60 -17.85 -16.65
CA GLU A 230 10.40 -16.69 -17.55
C GLU A 230 9.33 -15.72 -17.05
N LYS A 231 8.32 -16.24 -16.33
CA LYS A 231 7.23 -15.45 -15.76
C LYS A 231 7.01 -15.85 -14.31
N ILE A 232 7.03 -14.87 -13.43
CA ILE A 232 6.69 -15.04 -12.02
C ILE A 232 5.19 -14.82 -11.85
N LYS A 233 4.48 -15.88 -11.50
CA LYS A 233 3.04 -15.87 -11.31
C LYS A 233 2.71 -15.44 -9.88
N LYS A 234 1.96 -14.34 -9.72
CA LYS A 234 1.53 -13.89 -8.39
C LYS A 234 0.75 -14.97 -7.66
N GLN A 235 0.86 -15.00 -6.35
CA GLN A 235 0.14 -15.92 -5.48
C GLN A 235 -1.09 -15.26 -4.88
N LEU A 236 -2.17 -16.01 -4.72
CA LEU A 236 -3.47 -15.51 -4.25
C LEU A 236 -4.10 -16.50 -3.26
N VAL A 237 -4.68 -15.96 -2.21
CA VAL A 237 -5.64 -16.67 -1.36
C VAL A 237 -6.98 -16.66 -2.06
N MET A 238 -7.48 -17.81 -2.49
CA MET A 238 -8.76 -17.91 -3.22
C MET A 238 -9.94 -17.98 -2.28
N ASP A 239 -9.85 -18.71 -1.18
CA ASP A 239 -10.85 -18.73 -0.12
C ASP A 239 -10.43 -17.82 1.04
N MET A 240 -11.05 -16.65 1.10
CA MET A 240 -10.79 -15.65 2.13
C MET A 240 -11.29 -16.07 3.51
N SER A 241 -12.25 -17.00 3.57
CA SER A 241 -12.87 -17.42 4.82
C SER A 241 -12.01 -18.46 5.55
N GLU A 242 -11.26 -19.26 4.80
CA GLU A 242 -10.30 -20.23 5.34
C GLU A 242 -8.88 -19.66 5.55
N ALA A 243 -8.62 -18.46 5.01
CA ALA A 243 -7.33 -17.79 5.17
C ALA A 243 -6.98 -17.54 6.63
N VAL A 244 -5.69 -17.69 6.95
CA VAL A 244 -5.17 -17.33 8.28
C VAL A 244 -5.50 -15.87 8.59
N TYR A 245 -6.00 -15.64 9.79
CA TYR A 245 -6.32 -14.30 10.28
C TYR A 245 -6.01 -14.18 11.77
N PRO A 246 -5.46 -13.06 12.27
CA PRO A 246 -5.08 -12.93 13.67
C PRO A 246 -6.33 -12.84 14.56
N GLU A 247 -6.42 -13.76 15.53
CA GLU A 247 -7.48 -13.73 16.55
C GLU A 247 -7.05 -12.93 17.80
N ASN A 248 -5.74 -12.86 18.03
CA ASN A 248 -5.13 -12.17 19.15
C ASN A 248 -4.04 -11.20 18.66
N PRO A 249 -4.41 -10.14 17.94
CA PRO A 249 -3.42 -9.18 17.46
C PRO A 249 -2.66 -8.53 18.62
N VAL A 250 -1.39 -8.21 18.36
CA VAL A 250 -0.54 -7.54 19.36
C VAL A 250 -1.09 -6.15 19.65
N VAL A 251 -1.22 -5.82 20.95
CA VAL A 251 -1.74 -4.54 21.42
C VAL A 251 -0.60 -3.56 21.64
N PRO A 252 -0.52 -2.45 20.90
CA PRO A 252 0.59 -1.50 21.02
C PRO A 252 0.59 -0.77 22.38
N PHE A 253 1.77 -0.47 22.91
CA PHE A 253 1.92 0.34 24.13
C PHE A 253 1.64 1.82 23.94
N ILE A 254 1.80 2.31 22.73
CA ILE A 254 1.47 3.69 22.36
C ILE A 254 0.42 3.67 21.25
N ARG A 255 -0.34 4.74 21.13
CA ARG A 255 -1.39 4.84 20.14
C ARG A 255 -0.82 4.68 18.73
N ALA A 256 -1.20 3.61 18.04
CA ALA A 256 -0.90 3.39 16.64
C ALA A 256 -1.78 4.27 15.74
N THR A 257 -1.41 4.39 14.46
CA THR A 257 -2.18 5.18 13.49
C THR A 257 -3.59 4.62 13.29
N GLN A 258 -3.72 3.29 13.34
CA GLN A 258 -5.01 2.58 13.34
C GLN A 258 -5.12 1.70 14.59
N ASP A 259 -5.47 2.32 15.71
CA ASP A 259 -5.60 1.67 17.02
C ASP A 259 -7.02 1.09 17.18
N ARG A 260 -7.29 -0.03 16.50
CA ARG A 260 -8.62 -0.63 16.36
C ARG A 260 -8.57 -2.06 15.85
N VAL A 261 -9.66 -2.80 16.04
CA VAL A 261 -9.89 -4.07 15.35
C VAL A 261 -10.15 -3.80 13.86
N VAL A 262 -9.41 -4.47 12.99
CA VAL A 262 -9.61 -4.39 11.54
C VAL A 262 -10.21 -5.70 11.05
N LEU A 263 -11.35 -5.66 10.38
CA LEU A 263 -11.98 -6.79 9.70
C LEU A 263 -11.80 -6.63 8.20
N GLU A 264 -10.95 -7.45 7.59
CA GLU A 264 -10.78 -7.49 6.14
C GLU A 264 -11.95 -8.26 5.51
N ILE A 265 -12.88 -7.51 4.90
CA ILE A 265 -14.13 -8.07 4.38
C ILE A 265 -13.99 -8.63 2.97
N GLN A 266 -13.08 -8.07 2.17
CA GLN A 266 -12.79 -8.53 0.81
C GLN A 266 -11.42 -8.07 0.33
N ARG A 267 -10.84 -8.80 -0.62
CA ARG A 267 -9.67 -8.41 -1.42
C ARG A 267 -10.07 -8.22 -2.88
N GLY A 268 -9.39 -7.28 -3.55
CA GLY A 268 -9.72 -6.89 -4.91
C GLY A 268 -10.85 -5.86 -4.98
N CYS A 269 -11.19 -5.45 -6.21
CA CYS A 269 -12.22 -4.47 -6.48
C CYS A 269 -12.92 -4.78 -7.81
N ILE A 270 -14.24 -4.70 -7.84
CA ILE A 270 -15.03 -4.94 -9.05
C ILE A 270 -14.95 -3.80 -10.05
N ARG A 271 -14.46 -2.64 -9.63
CA ARG A 271 -14.38 -1.43 -10.44
C ARG A 271 -13.21 -1.47 -11.41
N GLY A 272 -13.27 -0.66 -12.43
CA GLY A 272 -12.28 -0.61 -13.50
C GLY A 272 -11.56 0.71 -13.61
N CYS A 273 -11.31 1.41 -12.50
CA CYS A 273 -10.58 2.69 -12.50
C CYS A 273 -9.19 2.51 -13.14
N ARG A 274 -8.92 3.25 -14.21
CA ARG A 274 -7.75 3.05 -15.10
C ARG A 274 -6.43 3.50 -14.50
N PHE A 275 -6.48 4.33 -13.46
CA PHE A 275 -5.28 4.78 -12.72
C PHE A 275 -4.94 3.84 -11.54
N CYS A 276 -5.87 3.00 -11.10
CA CYS A 276 -5.76 2.30 -9.83
C CYS A 276 -4.98 1.00 -9.95
N GLN A 277 -3.75 0.98 -9.44
CA GLN A 277 -2.88 -0.19 -9.42
C GLN A 277 -3.50 -1.32 -8.58
N ALA A 278 -3.96 -1.02 -7.36
CA ALA A 278 -4.57 -2.00 -6.47
C ALA A 278 -5.81 -2.67 -7.11
N GLY A 279 -6.62 -1.91 -7.87
CA GLY A 279 -7.76 -2.42 -8.62
C GLY A 279 -7.39 -3.42 -9.72
N MET A 280 -6.14 -3.47 -10.16
CA MET A 280 -5.61 -4.43 -11.13
C MET A 280 -4.85 -5.57 -10.45
N LEU A 281 -3.98 -5.25 -9.48
CA LEU A 281 -3.13 -6.22 -8.80
C LEU A 281 -3.92 -7.25 -8.00
N TYR A 282 -4.98 -6.83 -7.31
CA TYR A 282 -5.74 -7.70 -6.39
C TYR A 282 -6.95 -8.40 -7.05
N ARG A 283 -7.05 -8.40 -8.39
CA ARG A 283 -8.04 -9.23 -9.11
C ARG A 283 -7.70 -10.72 -9.03
N PRO A 284 -8.73 -11.59 -8.97
CA PRO A 284 -10.17 -11.36 -8.88
C PRO A 284 -10.62 -10.86 -7.52
N THR A 285 -11.83 -10.26 -7.44
CA THR A 285 -12.43 -9.87 -6.15
C THR A 285 -12.91 -11.10 -5.41
N ARG A 286 -12.54 -11.22 -4.13
CA ARG A 286 -12.88 -12.34 -3.25
C ARG A 286 -13.39 -11.77 -1.93
N GLU A 287 -14.50 -12.31 -1.46
CA GLU A 287 -15.19 -11.86 -0.24
C GLU A 287 -14.97 -12.87 0.90
N LYS A 288 -14.91 -12.39 2.13
CA LYS A 288 -14.91 -13.22 3.33
C LYS A 288 -16.35 -13.40 3.82
N ASP A 289 -16.70 -14.60 4.23
CA ASP A 289 -18.05 -14.91 4.74
C ASP A 289 -18.40 -14.10 5.98
N VAL A 290 -19.64 -13.63 6.06
CA VAL A 290 -20.11 -12.76 7.14
C VAL A 290 -20.08 -13.45 8.50
N GLU A 291 -20.34 -14.75 8.57
CA GLU A 291 -20.32 -15.48 9.84
C GLU A 291 -18.90 -15.61 10.39
N VAL A 292 -17.91 -15.77 9.51
CA VAL A 292 -16.49 -15.75 9.88
C VAL A 292 -16.08 -14.38 10.44
N LEU A 293 -16.54 -13.29 9.78
CA LEU A 293 -16.27 -11.92 10.24
C LEU A 293 -16.92 -11.61 11.60
N LYS A 294 -18.13 -12.11 11.84
CA LYS A 294 -18.80 -11.99 13.15
C LYS A 294 -17.97 -12.65 14.25
N GLN A 295 -17.43 -13.84 13.99
CA GLN A 295 -16.57 -14.55 14.96
C GLN A 295 -15.27 -13.79 15.23
N TYR A 296 -14.59 -13.26 14.20
CA TYR A 296 -13.38 -12.46 14.38
C TYR A 296 -13.66 -11.18 15.17
N ALA A 297 -14.79 -10.51 14.93
CA ALA A 297 -15.17 -9.33 15.71
C ALA A 297 -15.17 -9.62 17.24
N TYR A 298 -15.81 -10.73 17.66
CA TYR A 298 -15.81 -11.13 19.06
C TYR A 298 -14.42 -11.49 19.60
N LYS A 299 -13.69 -12.33 18.87
CA LYS A 299 -12.37 -12.82 19.31
C LYS A 299 -11.38 -11.68 19.47
N MET A 300 -11.28 -10.81 18.47
CA MET A 300 -10.33 -9.71 18.46
C MET A 300 -10.67 -8.64 19.49
N LEU A 301 -11.95 -8.25 19.65
CA LEU A 301 -12.35 -7.32 20.72
C LEU A 301 -12.06 -7.88 22.11
N LYS A 302 -12.33 -9.17 22.32
CA LYS A 302 -12.08 -9.83 23.61
C LYS A 302 -10.59 -9.90 23.94
N SER A 303 -9.74 -10.15 22.94
CA SER A 303 -8.30 -10.33 23.12
C SER A 303 -7.52 -9.02 23.22
N THR A 304 -8.06 -7.91 22.70
CA THR A 304 -7.35 -6.62 22.63
C THR A 304 -7.93 -5.55 23.52
N GLY A 305 -9.25 -5.56 23.75
CA GLY A 305 -9.93 -4.49 24.47
C GLY A 305 -10.10 -3.19 23.64
N HIS A 306 -9.89 -3.22 22.31
CA HIS A 306 -10.13 -2.05 21.46
C HIS A 306 -11.59 -1.59 21.50
N GLU A 307 -11.81 -0.28 21.36
CA GLU A 307 -13.13 0.36 21.37
C GLU A 307 -13.62 0.74 19.96
N GLU A 308 -12.94 0.28 18.91
CA GLU A 308 -13.31 0.55 17.52
C GLU A 308 -13.13 -0.69 16.65
N ILE A 309 -14.09 -0.93 15.74
CA ILE A 309 -14.00 -1.89 14.64
C ILE A 309 -13.99 -1.14 13.32
N SER A 310 -13.06 -1.46 12.42
CA SER A 310 -12.99 -0.93 11.06
C SER A 310 -13.13 -2.04 10.04
N LEU A 311 -13.99 -1.84 9.03
CA LEU A 311 -14.09 -2.75 7.90
C LEU A 311 -13.07 -2.37 6.83
N SER A 312 -12.18 -3.29 6.45
CA SER A 312 -11.11 -3.03 5.48
C SER A 312 -11.40 -3.68 4.13
N SER A 313 -11.33 -2.88 3.07
CA SER A 313 -11.35 -3.31 1.67
C SER A 313 -10.98 -2.16 0.74
N LEU A 314 -10.79 -2.45 -0.56
CA LEU A 314 -10.61 -1.43 -1.59
C LEU A 314 -11.94 -0.72 -1.96
N SER A 315 -13.09 -1.33 -1.66
CA SER A 315 -14.43 -0.77 -1.90
C SER A 315 -15.45 -1.45 -1.00
N SER A 316 -15.59 -0.95 0.22
CA SER A 316 -16.46 -1.57 1.24
C SER A 316 -17.94 -1.61 0.81
N SER A 317 -18.37 -0.61 0.04
CA SER A 317 -19.74 -0.56 -0.50
C SER A 317 -20.07 -1.69 -1.48
N ASP A 318 -19.05 -2.31 -2.07
CA ASP A 318 -19.24 -3.38 -3.06
C ASP A 318 -19.23 -4.79 -2.42
N TYR A 319 -19.04 -4.91 -1.11
CA TYR A 319 -19.16 -6.17 -0.38
C TYR A 319 -20.61 -6.64 -0.32
N SER A 320 -20.87 -7.87 -0.77
CA SER A 320 -22.26 -8.36 -0.97
C SER A 320 -23.06 -8.47 0.33
N GLN A 321 -22.41 -8.75 1.46
CA GLN A 321 -23.04 -8.96 2.77
C GLN A 321 -22.86 -7.76 3.72
N LEU A 322 -22.54 -6.56 3.18
CA LEU A 322 -22.24 -5.37 3.99
C LEU A 322 -23.37 -5.01 4.96
N LYS A 323 -24.60 -5.00 4.47
CA LYS A 323 -25.77 -4.61 5.29
C LYS A 323 -25.99 -5.56 6.47
N GLU A 324 -25.83 -6.85 6.23
CA GLU A 324 -25.96 -7.87 7.29
C GLU A 324 -24.86 -7.69 8.34
N LEU A 325 -23.60 -7.57 7.91
CA LEU A 325 -22.46 -7.39 8.82
C LEU A 325 -22.62 -6.12 9.67
N VAL A 326 -22.94 -4.98 9.05
CA VAL A 326 -23.09 -3.71 9.76
C VAL A 326 -24.24 -3.75 10.75
N ASN A 327 -25.39 -4.31 10.37
CA ASN A 327 -26.52 -4.48 11.29
C ASN A 327 -26.14 -5.33 12.50
N PHE A 328 -25.49 -6.46 12.27
CA PHE A 328 -25.00 -7.32 13.35
C PHE A 328 -24.05 -6.56 14.30
N LEU A 329 -23.03 -5.87 13.75
CA LEU A 329 -22.05 -5.15 14.57
C LEU A 329 -22.71 -4.06 15.42
N ILE A 330 -23.68 -3.32 14.83
CA ILE A 330 -24.41 -2.28 15.55
C ILE A 330 -25.27 -2.89 16.66
N ASP A 331 -26.10 -3.89 16.36
CA ASP A 331 -27.03 -4.47 17.31
C ASP A 331 -26.30 -5.19 18.44
N GLU A 332 -25.20 -5.90 18.14
CA GLU A 332 -24.43 -6.64 19.11
C GLU A 332 -23.60 -5.74 20.04
N PHE A 333 -23.00 -4.69 19.50
CA PHE A 333 -22.10 -3.83 20.27
C PHE A 333 -22.75 -2.52 20.73
N LYS A 334 -24.03 -2.31 20.47
CA LYS A 334 -24.79 -1.15 20.94
C LYS A 334 -24.73 -1.05 22.46
N GLY A 335 -24.33 0.13 22.96
CA GLY A 335 -24.21 0.38 24.39
C GLY A 335 -22.97 -0.23 25.08
N LYS A 336 -22.13 -0.95 24.34
CA LYS A 336 -20.85 -1.50 24.84
C LYS A 336 -19.66 -0.56 24.64
N GLY A 337 -19.88 0.65 24.10
CA GLY A 337 -18.82 1.64 23.85
C GLY A 337 -17.94 1.35 22.63
N ILE A 338 -18.35 0.41 21.76
CA ILE A 338 -17.60 0.06 20.55
C ILE A 338 -18.08 0.90 19.36
N ASN A 339 -17.14 1.60 18.72
CA ASN A 339 -17.37 2.38 17.52
C ASN A 339 -17.18 1.53 16.26
N ILE A 340 -17.97 1.79 15.22
CA ILE A 340 -17.82 1.13 13.93
C ILE A 340 -17.37 2.16 12.90
N SER A 341 -16.27 1.87 12.20
CA SER A 341 -15.69 2.70 11.15
C SER A 341 -15.83 2.01 9.80
N LEU A 342 -16.35 2.74 8.82
CA LEU A 342 -16.56 2.26 7.46
C LEU A 342 -15.70 3.10 6.49
N PRO A 343 -14.40 2.84 6.40
CA PRO A 343 -13.55 3.50 5.40
C PRO A 343 -13.91 2.99 3.99
N SER A 344 -13.49 3.75 2.97
CA SER A 344 -13.65 3.36 1.56
C SER A 344 -15.10 3.19 1.08
N LEU A 345 -16.04 3.92 1.68
CA LEU A 345 -17.39 4.02 1.13
C LEU A 345 -17.39 4.87 -0.15
N ARG A 346 -18.05 4.36 -1.17
CA ARG A 346 -18.28 5.13 -2.39
C ARG A 346 -19.50 6.04 -2.20
N ILE A 347 -19.46 7.21 -2.84
CA ILE A 347 -20.54 8.20 -2.74
C ILE A 347 -21.86 7.70 -3.36
N ASP A 348 -21.81 6.89 -4.43
CA ASP A 348 -22.96 6.29 -5.12
C ASP A 348 -23.64 5.16 -4.32
N ALA A 349 -22.96 4.64 -3.29
CA ALA A 349 -23.47 3.59 -2.42
C ALA A 349 -23.67 4.09 -0.97
N PHE A 350 -23.68 5.39 -0.77
CA PHE A 350 -23.95 6.00 0.52
C PHE A 350 -25.42 5.73 0.91
N SER A 351 -25.62 5.00 2.01
CA SER A 351 -26.95 4.70 2.55
C SER A 351 -27.12 5.38 3.89
N LEU A 352 -28.08 6.30 3.97
CA LEU A 352 -28.44 6.99 5.21
C LEU A 352 -28.78 6.02 6.33
N ASP A 353 -29.56 4.97 6.03
CA ASP A 353 -29.97 3.96 7.02
C ASP A 353 -28.79 3.31 7.72
N VAL A 354 -27.72 2.98 6.97
CA VAL A 354 -26.50 2.40 7.51
C VAL A 354 -25.70 3.43 8.29
N MET A 355 -25.57 4.64 7.74
CA MET A 355 -24.76 5.68 8.35
C MET A 355 -25.40 6.31 9.60
N GLU A 356 -26.72 6.48 9.65
CA GLU A 356 -27.42 6.95 10.84
C GLU A 356 -27.27 5.97 12.00
N ARG A 357 -27.32 4.67 11.72
CA ARG A 357 -27.13 3.62 12.74
C ARG A 357 -25.71 3.52 13.26
N VAL A 358 -24.71 3.76 12.39
CA VAL A 358 -23.28 3.74 12.77
C VAL A 358 -22.89 4.97 13.60
N GLN A 359 -23.60 6.08 13.49
CA GLN A 359 -23.11 7.39 13.96
C GLN A 359 -23.80 7.98 15.19
N ASP A 360 -24.37 7.18 16.04
CA ASP A 360 -24.90 7.67 17.34
C ASP A 360 -23.84 8.36 18.23
N ILE A 361 -22.54 8.33 17.85
CA ILE A 361 -21.45 8.71 18.76
C ILE A 361 -20.64 9.95 18.35
N LYS A 362 -20.35 10.22 17.06
CA LYS A 362 -19.65 11.45 16.64
C LYS A 362 -19.67 11.69 15.13
N LYS A 363 -20.36 12.72 14.67
CA LYS A 363 -20.35 13.13 13.25
C LYS A 363 -19.04 13.86 12.93
N SER A 364 -18.08 13.13 12.32
CA SER A 364 -16.87 13.69 11.74
C SER A 364 -17.11 14.17 10.29
N SER A 365 -16.09 14.44 9.51
CA SER A 365 -16.24 14.74 8.07
C SER A 365 -16.54 13.46 7.28
N VAL A 366 -17.36 13.58 6.21
CA VAL A 366 -17.50 12.55 5.19
C VAL A 366 -16.45 12.75 4.11
N THR A 367 -15.85 11.66 3.63
CA THR A 367 -14.80 11.71 2.61
C THR A 367 -15.26 10.99 1.35
N PHE A 368 -15.13 11.66 0.22
CA PHE A 368 -15.44 11.12 -1.10
C PHE A 368 -14.27 11.33 -2.06
N ALA A 369 -14.14 10.46 -3.03
CA ALA A 369 -13.09 10.49 -4.03
C ALA A 369 -13.67 10.53 -5.46
N PRO A 370 -14.14 11.70 -5.95
CA PRO A 370 -14.54 11.85 -7.34
C PRO A 370 -13.38 11.65 -8.33
N GLU A 371 -12.16 11.92 -7.91
CA GLU A 371 -10.87 11.86 -8.61
C GLU A 371 -10.72 12.90 -9.73
N ALA A 372 -11.82 13.34 -10.37
CA ALA A 372 -11.82 14.38 -11.39
C ALA A 372 -13.05 15.28 -11.28
N GLY A 373 -12.90 16.57 -11.62
CA GLY A 373 -13.97 17.56 -11.55
C GLY A 373 -15.02 17.37 -12.63
N SER A 374 -14.59 17.17 -13.88
CA SER A 374 -15.50 17.05 -15.02
C SER A 374 -16.00 15.61 -15.23
N GLN A 375 -17.21 15.47 -15.79
CA GLN A 375 -17.75 14.16 -16.18
C GLN A 375 -16.89 13.52 -17.27
N ARG A 376 -16.36 14.32 -18.19
CA ARG A 376 -15.44 13.85 -19.23
C ARG A 376 -14.25 13.12 -18.63
N MET A 377 -13.57 13.75 -17.66
CA MET A 377 -12.41 13.14 -17.01
C MET A 377 -12.78 11.94 -16.15
N ARG A 378 -13.93 11.95 -15.46
CA ARG A 378 -14.41 10.76 -14.75
C ARG A 378 -14.64 9.58 -15.69
N ASN A 379 -15.07 9.82 -16.94
CA ASN A 379 -15.18 8.79 -17.97
C ASN A 379 -13.80 8.31 -18.48
N VAL A 380 -12.85 9.22 -18.71
CA VAL A 380 -11.47 8.89 -19.09
C VAL A 380 -10.83 7.94 -18.09
N ILE A 381 -10.93 8.26 -16.79
CA ILE A 381 -10.37 7.43 -15.72
C ILE A 381 -11.25 6.24 -15.34
N ASN A 382 -12.40 6.08 -15.99
CA ASN A 382 -13.41 5.04 -15.70
C ASN A 382 -13.81 4.97 -14.21
N LYS A 383 -14.05 6.14 -13.59
CA LYS A 383 -14.44 6.19 -12.17
C LYS A 383 -15.84 5.65 -11.94
N GLY A 384 -16.71 5.70 -12.96
CA GLY A 384 -18.10 5.21 -12.90
C GLY A 384 -18.95 5.98 -11.88
N LEU A 385 -18.77 7.30 -11.80
CA LEU A 385 -19.57 8.23 -11.00
C LEU A 385 -20.10 9.35 -11.89
N THR A 386 -21.39 9.64 -11.77
CA THR A 386 -22.01 10.82 -12.38
C THR A 386 -21.97 12.02 -11.42
N GLU A 387 -22.20 13.22 -11.96
CA GLU A 387 -22.37 14.41 -11.11
C GLU A 387 -23.60 14.25 -10.19
N GLU A 388 -24.67 13.63 -10.68
CA GLU A 388 -25.88 13.32 -9.89
C GLU A 388 -25.57 12.42 -8.70
N ASP A 389 -24.76 11.37 -8.89
CA ASP A 389 -24.34 10.47 -7.80
C ASP A 389 -23.57 11.26 -6.72
N ILE A 390 -22.69 12.17 -7.15
CA ILE A 390 -21.86 12.97 -6.24
C ILE A 390 -22.72 13.95 -5.43
N LEU A 391 -23.60 14.69 -6.11
CA LEU A 391 -24.49 15.64 -5.46
C LEU A 391 -25.55 14.96 -4.58
N GLY A 392 -26.06 13.82 -5.04
CA GLY A 392 -27.01 12.99 -4.30
C GLY A 392 -26.39 12.45 -3.00
N GLY A 393 -25.22 11.83 -3.06
CA GLY A 393 -24.52 11.31 -1.88
C GLY A 393 -24.12 12.41 -0.89
N ALA A 394 -23.62 13.55 -1.39
CA ALA A 394 -23.34 14.71 -0.54
C ALA A 394 -24.61 15.28 0.10
N GLY A 395 -25.73 15.36 -0.65
CA GLY A 395 -27.03 15.77 -0.16
C GLY A 395 -27.53 14.87 0.97
N GLN A 396 -27.48 13.56 0.78
CA GLN A 396 -27.85 12.58 1.81
C GLN A 396 -26.99 12.76 3.09
N ALA A 397 -25.68 13.01 2.94
CA ALA A 397 -24.82 13.29 4.09
C ALA A 397 -25.29 14.56 4.84
N PHE A 398 -25.64 15.62 4.13
CA PHE A 398 -26.13 16.86 4.73
C PHE A 398 -27.49 16.68 5.41
N ASP A 399 -28.40 15.96 4.79
CA ASP A 399 -29.71 15.64 5.35
C ASP A 399 -29.56 14.77 6.63
N GLY A 400 -28.55 13.90 6.68
CA GLY A 400 -28.11 13.17 7.88
C GLY A 400 -27.35 14.01 8.91
N GLY A 401 -27.22 15.34 8.69
CA GLY A 401 -26.64 16.31 9.65
C GLY A 401 -25.13 16.49 9.60
N TRP A 402 -24.45 16.01 8.57
CA TRP A 402 -23.05 16.40 8.31
C TRP A 402 -22.98 17.83 7.78
N ASN A 403 -21.89 18.50 8.03
CA ASN A 403 -21.61 19.83 7.50
C ASN A 403 -20.20 19.97 6.94
N LYS A 404 -19.41 18.88 6.96
CA LYS A 404 -18.03 18.84 6.45
C LYS A 404 -17.87 17.69 5.47
N VAL A 405 -17.40 18.04 4.27
CA VAL A 405 -17.10 17.06 3.22
C VAL A 405 -15.65 17.23 2.77
N LYS A 406 -14.91 16.14 2.67
CA LYS A 406 -13.60 16.07 2.04
C LYS A 406 -13.73 15.43 0.67
N LEU A 407 -13.08 16.01 -0.32
CA LEU A 407 -13.06 15.55 -1.69
C LEU A 407 -11.62 15.31 -2.13
N TYR A 408 -11.36 14.14 -2.72
CA TYR A 408 -10.06 13.84 -3.31
C TYR A 408 -10.12 13.89 -4.84
N PHE A 409 -9.08 14.50 -5.44
CA PHE A 409 -8.91 14.65 -6.87
C PHE A 409 -7.48 14.32 -7.28
N MET A 410 -7.27 14.09 -8.57
CA MET A 410 -5.95 13.99 -9.20
C MET A 410 -5.78 15.08 -10.26
N LEU A 411 -4.56 15.57 -10.41
CA LEU A 411 -4.12 16.48 -11.47
C LEU A 411 -3.03 15.83 -12.31
N GLY A 412 -2.98 16.18 -13.59
CA GLY A 412 -2.01 15.60 -14.52
C GLY A 412 -2.47 14.30 -15.18
N LEU A 413 -3.77 14.03 -15.17
CA LEU A 413 -4.35 12.85 -15.82
C LEU A 413 -4.21 12.94 -17.36
N PRO A 414 -4.09 11.79 -18.06
CA PRO A 414 -4.09 11.77 -19.53
C PRO A 414 -5.29 12.52 -20.11
N THR A 415 -5.08 13.37 -21.11
CA THR A 415 -6.07 14.21 -21.80
C THR A 415 -6.70 15.34 -20.97
N GLU A 416 -6.23 15.59 -19.74
CA GLU A 416 -6.76 16.64 -18.87
C GLU A 416 -6.53 18.05 -19.47
N THR A 417 -7.58 18.86 -19.50
CA THR A 417 -7.54 20.26 -19.96
C THR A 417 -7.67 21.23 -18.78
N GLU A 418 -7.41 22.52 -19.03
CA GLU A 418 -7.59 23.57 -18.03
C GLU A 418 -9.06 23.67 -17.56
N GLU A 419 -10.00 23.46 -18.46
CA GLU A 419 -11.44 23.42 -18.16
C GLU A 419 -11.77 22.29 -17.19
N ASP A 420 -11.21 21.10 -17.42
CA ASP A 420 -11.40 19.95 -16.52
C ASP A 420 -10.88 20.23 -15.10
N MET A 421 -9.73 20.91 -14.99
CA MET A 421 -9.16 21.31 -13.70
C MET A 421 -10.06 22.33 -12.98
N LYS A 422 -10.58 23.32 -13.70
CA LYS A 422 -11.52 24.32 -13.14
C LYS A 422 -12.83 23.70 -12.65
N GLU A 423 -13.30 22.64 -13.30
CA GLU A 423 -14.50 21.90 -12.89
C GLU A 423 -14.37 21.27 -11.48
N ILE A 424 -13.17 21.10 -10.94
CA ILE A 424 -12.96 20.69 -9.53
C ILE A 424 -13.57 21.73 -8.58
N ALA A 425 -13.32 23.01 -8.83
CA ALA A 425 -13.87 24.11 -8.02
C ALA A 425 -15.38 24.24 -8.21
N VAL A 426 -15.86 24.09 -9.44
CA VAL A 426 -17.29 24.15 -9.77
C VAL A 426 -18.05 23.02 -9.06
N LEU A 427 -17.54 21.80 -9.09
CA LEU A 427 -18.15 20.64 -8.39
C LEU A 427 -18.20 20.88 -6.88
N ALA A 428 -17.12 21.38 -6.28
CA ALA A 428 -17.07 21.71 -4.85
C ALA A 428 -18.10 22.79 -4.49
N ASP A 429 -18.30 23.81 -5.34
CA ASP A 429 -19.30 24.87 -5.15
C ASP A 429 -20.73 24.31 -5.28
N LYS A 430 -21.00 23.44 -6.26
CA LYS A 430 -22.30 22.75 -6.39
C LYS A 430 -22.65 21.97 -5.13
N ILE A 431 -21.69 21.27 -4.54
CA ILE A 431 -21.88 20.56 -3.27
C ILE A 431 -22.19 21.56 -2.14
N ALA A 432 -21.47 22.69 -2.06
CA ALA A 432 -21.76 23.72 -1.07
C ALA A 432 -23.15 24.35 -1.25
N ARG A 433 -23.58 24.55 -2.51
CA ARG A 433 -24.96 25.03 -2.82
C ARG A 433 -26.00 24.05 -2.28
N ARG A 434 -25.81 22.75 -2.50
CA ARG A 434 -26.73 21.71 -1.99
C ARG A 434 -26.92 21.79 -0.46
N TYR A 435 -25.83 22.08 0.30
CA TYR A 435 -25.93 22.35 1.73
C TYR A 435 -26.77 23.58 2.04
N TYR A 436 -26.61 24.65 1.27
CA TYR A 436 -27.33 25.91 1.51
C TYR A 436 -28.80 25.92 1.05
N GLU A 437 -29.27 24.86 0.36
CA GLU A 437 -30.69 24.60 0.11
C GLU A 437 -31.44 24.19 1.39
N ILE A 438 -30.75 23.65 2.40
CA ILE A 438 -31.32 23.34 3.71
C ILE A 438 -31.72 24.65 4.41
N PRO A 439 -32.94 24.75 4.97
CA PRO A 439 -33.36 25.91 5.74
C PRO A 439 -32.36 26.26 6.85
N LYS A 440 -32.14 27.58 7.06
CA LYS A 440 -31.07 28.06 7.97
C LYS A 440 -31.21 27.53 9.41
N ASP A 441 -32.41 27.36 9.89
CA ASP A 441 -32.77 26.84 11.21
C ASP A 441 -32.55 25.32 11.36
N GLN A 442 -32.46 24.61 10.24
CA GLN A 442 -32.21 23.16 10.19
C GLN A 442 -30.75 22.80 9.90
N ARG A 443 -29.88 23.80 9.62
CA ARG A 443 -28.47 23.57 9.32
C ARG A 443 -27.66 23.22 10.56
N ASN A 444 -26.88 22.17 10.45
CA ASN A 444 -25.93 21.79 11.51
C ASN A 444 -24.60 22.57 11.36
N GLY A 445 -24.61 23.85 11.74
CA GLY A 445 -23.41 24.68 11.75
C GLY A 445 -23.00 25.23 10.37
N LYS A 446 -21.70 25.48 10.20
CA LYS A 446 -21.13 26.10 8.99
C LYS A 446 -20.65 25.03 8.00
N CYS A 447 -21.06 25.14 6.74
CA CYS A 447 -20.57 24.27 5.67
C CYS A 447 -19.05 24.40 5.47
N GLN A 448 -18.38 23.27 5.32
CA GLN A 448 -16.98 23.23 4.94
C GLN A 448 -16.75 22.09 3.92
N ILE A 449 -16.37 22.46 2.71
CA ILE A 449 -15.94 21.54 1.65
C ILE A 449 -14.43 21.70 1.50
N THR A 450 -13.69 20.61 1.69
CA THR A 450 -12.24 20.61 1.52
C THR A 450 -11.88 19.71 0.34
N ALA A 451 -11.39 20.28 -0.74
CA ALA A 451 -10.83 19.55 -1.86
C ALA A 451 -9.31 19.41 -1.70
N SER A 452 -8.82 18.20 -1.96
CA SER A 452 -7.39 17.86 -1.91
C SER A 452 -7.01 17.21 -3.22
N SER A 453 -5.98 17.72 -3.89
CA SER A 453 -5.47 17.09 -5.12
C SER A 453 -4.13 16.41 -4.85
N SER A 454 -4.00 15.17 -5.33
CA SER A 454 -2.72 14.52 -5.57
C SER A 454 -2.32 14.68 -7.04
N PHE A 455 -1.04 14.50 -7.34
CA PHE A 455 -0.59 14.48 -8.72
C PHE A 455 -0.56 13.04 -9.24
N PHE A 456 -0.95 12.87 -10.49
CA PHE A 456 -1.07 11.56 -11.11
C PHE A 456 0.29 10.92 -11.36
N ILE A 457 0.41 9.65 -10.96
CA ILE A 457 1.55 8.79 -11.23
C ILE A 457 1.05 7.57 -12.01
N PRO A 458 1.55 7.32 -13.23
CA PRO A 458 1.18 6.15 -14.03
C PRO A 458 1.84 4.89 -13.48
N LYS A 459 1.22 4.25 -12.50
CA LYS A 459 1.73 3.05 -11.82
C LYS A 459 1.81 1.83 -12.75
N PRO A 460 2.75 0.90 -12.49
CA PRO A 460 2.83 -0.40 -13.17
C PRO A 460 1.50 -1.16 -13.18
N PHE A 461 1.28 -1.96 -14.22
CA PHE A 461 0.07 -2.79 -14.39
C PHE A 461 -1.26 -2.04 -14.46
N THR A 462 -1.24 -0.73 -14.71
CA THR A 462 -2.46 0.05 -14.96
C THR A 462 -2.64 0.31 -16.45
N PRO A 463 -3.87 0.56 -16.93
CA PRO A 463 -4.09 1.09 -18.27
C PRO A 463 -3.27 2.33 -18.59
N PHE A 464 -2.93 3.13 -17.58
CA PHE A 464 -2.16 4.36 -17.74
C PHE A 464 -0.64 4.20 -17.64
N GLN A 465 -0.12 2.97 -17.54
CA GLN A 465 1.33 2.72 -17.40
C GLN A 465 2.19 3.28 -18.55
N TRP A 466 1.59 3.58 -19.70
CA TRP A 466 2.27 4.21 -20.86
C TRP A 466 2.32 5.74 -20.79
N ALA A 467 1.47 6.36 -19.95
CA ALA A 467 1.37 7.82 -19.86
C ALA A 467 2.66 8.48 -19.36
N PRO A 468 3.00 9.68 -19.86
CA PRO A 468 3.99 10.52 -19.23
C PRO A 468 3.47 11.13 -17.93
N MET A 469 4.39 11.60 -17.11
CA MET A 469 4.15 12.52 -16.00
C MET A 469 4.53 13.95 -16.42
N TYR A 470 4.46 14.89 -15.48
CA TYR A 470 4.89 16.26 -15.67
C TYR A 470 6.05 16.60 -14.72
N GLU A 471 6.76 17.66 -15.01
CA GLU A 471 7.72 18.26 -14.08
C GLU A 471 7.01 18.88 -12.88
N ASN A 472 7.72 19.07 -11.77
CA ASN A 472 7.17 19.66 -10.56
C ASN A 472 6.58 21.07 -10.79
N THR A 473 7.25 21.88 -11.62
CA THR A 473 6.79 23.23 -12.01
C THR A 473 5.44 23.22 -12.71
N GLU A 474 5.21 22.26 -13.61
CA GLU A 474 3.93 22.09 -14.30
C GLU A 474 2.84 21.60 -13.34
N TYR A 475 3.15 20.67 -12.44
CA TYR A 475 2.22 20.23 -11.40
C TYR A 475 1.76 21.39 -10.50
N ILE A 476 2.70 22.25 -10.07
CA ILE A 476 2.39 23.44 -9.27
C ILE A 476 1.54 24.43 -10.08
N ALA A 477 1.83 24.63 -11.37
CA ALA A 477 1.03 25.49 -12.24
C ALA A 477 -0.42 24.98 -12.36
N ARG A 478 -0.63 23.67 -12.54
CA ARG A 478 -1.95 23.03 -12.56
C ARG A 478 -2.71 23.22 -11.23
N ALA A 479 -2.05 23.02 -10.11
CA ALA A 479 -2.64 23.28 -8.80
C ALA A 479 -3.03 24.75 -8.61
N ALA A 480 -2.23 25.68 -9.14
CA ALA A 480 -2.53 27.11 -9.12
C ALA A 480 -3.79 27.48 -9.94
N ILE A 481 -4.00 26.84 -11.10
CA ILE A 481 -5.23 27.01 -11.90
C ILE A 481 -6.44 26.64 -11.06
N VAL A 482 -6.43 25.48 -10.41
CA VAL A 482 -7.52 25.03 -9.53
C VAL A 482 -7.71 26.00 -8.38
N LYS A 483 -6.62 26.42 -7.71
CA LYS A 483 -6.68 27.38 -6.59
C LYS A 483 -7.34 28.69 -6.99
N HIS A 484 -7.02 29.23 -8.16
CA HIS A 484 -7.67 30.44 -8.68
C HIS A 484 -9.16 30.20 -8.95
N ALA A 485 -9.52 29.07 -9.58
CA ALA A 485 -10.91 28.73 -9.82
C ALA A 485 -11.74 28.64 -8.51
N PHE A 486 -11.15 28.21 -7.41
CA PHE A 486 -11.81 28.22 -6.09
C PHE A 486 -12.12 29.64 -5.58
N GLN A 487 -11.27 30.62 -5.91
CA GLN A 487 -11.48 32.03 -5.50
C GLN A 487 -12.66 32.68 -6.22
N ASP A 488 -12.97 32.19 -7.43
CA ASP A 488 -14.04 32.70 -8.28
C ASP A 488 -15.43 32.11 -7.92
N GLN A 489 -15.49 31.09 -7.05
CA GLN A 489 -16.74 30.44 -6.69
C GLN A 489 -17.61 31.27 -5.75
N LEU A 490 -18.95 31.15 -5.90
CA LEU A 490 -19.95 31.85 -5.10
C LEU A 490 -19.79 31.57 -3.59
N ASN A 491 -19.61 30.28 -3.25
CA ASN A 491 -19.51 29.84 -1.86
C ASN A 491 -18.07 29.73 -1.36
N ARG A 492 -17.12 30.49 -1.92
CA ARG A 492 -15.68 30.41 -1.62
C ARG A 492 -15.33 30.41 -0.13
N LYS A 493 -16.16 31.04 0.73
CA LYS A 493 -15.95 31.05 2.19
C LYS A 493 -16.17 29.70 2.86
N SER A 494 -16.85 28.77 2.17
CA SER A 494 -17.09 27.40 2.61
C SER A 494 -16.12 26.40 1.97
N LEU A 495 -15.31 26.85 1.01
CA LEU A 495 -14.42 26.01 0.22
C LEU A 495 -12.99 26.16 0.69
N LYS A 496 -12.27 25.04 0.78
CA LYS A 496 -10.82 24.98 1.00
C LYS A 496 -10.20 24.08 -0.07
N TYR A 497 -9.01 24.48 -0.53
CA TYR A 497 -8.25 23.70 -1.49
C TYR A 497 -6.79 23.55 -1.04
N ASN A 498 -6.25 22.34 -1.14
CA ASN A 498 -4.86 22.03 -0.92
C ASN A 498 -4.40 20.95 -1.92
N TRP A 499 -3.10 20.75 -2.04
CA TRP A 499 -2.51 19.73 -2.90
C TRP A 499 -1.28 19.12 -2.24
N HIS A 500 -0.89 17.94 -2.73
CA HIS A 500 0.28 17.21 -2.29
C HIS A 500 1.58 17.82 -2.85
N ASP A 501 2.72 17.39 -2.31
CA ASP A 501 4.02 17.85 -2.74
C ASP A 501 4.34 17.33 -4.15
N ALA A 502 4.78 18.25 -5.04
CA ALA A 502 5.09 17.92 -6.42
C ALA A 502 6.48 17.25 -6.56
N GLU A 503 7.44 17.62 -5.71
CA GLU A 503 8.80 17.04 -5.72
C GLU A 503 8.75 15.59 -5.28
N VAL A 504 8.04 15.29 -4.19
CA VAL A 504 7.78 13.91 -3.74
C VAL A 504 7.10 13.09 -4.84
N THR A 505 6.14 13.67 -5.56
CA THR A 505 5.43 12.99 -6.68
C THR A 505 6.39 12.61 -7.81
N VAL A 506 7.29 13.50 -8.20
CA VAL A 506 8.29 13.23 -9.25
C VAL A 506 9.20 12.07 -8.83
N LEU A 507 9.66 12.06 -7.59
CA LEU A 507 10.51 10.99 -7.07
C LEU A 507 9.76 9.65 -6.97
N GLU A 508 8.54 9.66 -6.45
CA GLU A 508 7.69 8.46 -6.41
C GLU A 508 7.48 7.88 -7.82
N GLY A 509 7.33 8.73 -8.83
CA GLY A 509 7.22 8.31 -10.23
C GLY A 509 8.45 7.53 -10.71
N ILE A 510 9.66 8.00 -10.39
CA ILE A 510 10.92 7.33 -10.76
C ILE A 510 11.06 5.99 -10.03
N LEU A 511 10.81 5.99 -8.73
CA LEU A 511 10.94 4.79 -7.89
C LEU A 511 9.90 3.72 -8.28
N ALA A 512 8.66 4.13 -8.59
CA ALA A 512 7.60 3.20 -8.99
C ALA A 512 7.77 2.61 -10.40
N ARG A 513 8.39 3.36 -11.32
CA ARG A 513 8.48 3.06 -12.76
C ARG A 513 9.89 2.70 -13.22
N GLY A 514 10.85 2.76 -12.30
CA GLY A 514 12.27 2.55 -12.56
C GLY A 514 12.61 1.12 -12.91
N ASP A 515 13.76 0.95 -13.51
CA ASP A 515 14.43 -0.32 -13.74
C ASP A 515 15.59 -0.53 -12.75
N ARG A 516 16.37 -1.59 -12.92
CA ARG A 516 17.49 -1.93 -12.04
C ARG A 516 18.55 -0.84 -11.89
N LYS A 517 18.70 0.04 -12.89
CA LYS A 517 19.64 1.18 -12.84
C LYS A 517 19.30 2.20 -11.75
N VAL A 518 18.02 2.27 -11.34
CA VAL A 518 17.57 3.20 -10.30
C VAL A 518 18.14 2.82 -8.93
N GLY A 519 18.57 1.58 -8.72
CA GLY A 519 19.19 1.12 -7.46
C GLY A 519 20.38 1.98 -7.05
N LYS A 520 21.23 2.40 -8.00
CA LYS A 520 22.37 3.28 -7.72
C LYS A 520 21.94 4.69 -7.23
N LEU A 521 20.79 5.19 -7.70
CA LEU A 521 20.25 6.46 -7.22
C LEU A 521 19.78 6.33 -5.76
N ILE A 522 19.09 5.24 -5.44
CA ILE A 522 18.58 4.96 -4.08
C ILE A 522 19.76 4.82 -3.11
N GLU A 523 20.81 4.10 -3.50
CA GLU A 523 22.03 3.97 -2.69
C GLU A 523 22.74 5.30 -2.50
N GLU A 524 22.90 6.08 -3.55
CA GLU A 524 23.59 7.38 -3.48
C GLU A 524 22.85 8.35 -2.56
N VAL A 525 21.53 8.49 -2.69
CA VAL A 525 20.77 9.40 -1.82
C VAL A 525 20.78 8.93 -0.36
N TYR A 526 20.78 7.61 -0.11
CA TYR A 526 20.97 7.07 1.23
C TYR A 526 22.35 7.44 1.80
N ARG A 527 23.41 7.32 1.00
CA ARG A 527 24.79 7.73 1.39
C ARG A 527 24.91 9.23 1.68
N LEU A 528 24.09 10.06 1.03
CA LEU A 528 23.93 11.49 1.34
C LEU A 528 23.10 11.73 2.63
N GLY A 529 22.62 10.66 3.27
CA GLY A 529 21.90 10.71 4.54
C GLY A 529 20.40 10.96 4.42
N ALA A 530 19.78 10.57 3.29
CA ALA A 530 18.32 10.59 3.16
C ALA A 530 17.73 9.32 3.79
N ILE A 531 16.80 9.51 4.71
CA ILE A 531 15.94 8.50 5.31
C ILE A 531 14.59 9.14 5.60
N TYR A 532 13.54 8.32 5.68
CA TYR A 532 12.18 8.82 5.93
C TYR A 532 11.64 9.80 4.90
N ASP A 533 11.96 9.59 3.62
CA ASP A 533 11.53 10.45 2.51
C ASP A 533 10.01 10.56 2.36
N SER A 534 9.24 9.67 2.96
CA SER A 534 7.77 9.75 3.06
C SER A 534 7.26 10.76 4.09
N TRP A 535 8.14 11.29 4.94
CA TRP A 535 7.82 12.24 6.00
C TRP A 535 8.26 13.66 5.60
N SER A 536 7.32 14.59 5.52
CA SER A 536 7.56 15.94 5.01
C SER A 536 8.57 16.77 5.80
N ASP A 537 8.80 16.44 7.06
CA ASP A 537 9.79 17.07 7.94
C ASP A 537 11.18 16.43 7.83
N GLN A 538 11.30 15.28 7.16
CA GLN A 538 12.57 14.58 6.91
C GLN A 538 12.98 14.61 5.42
N PHE A 539 12.00 14.82 4.54
CA PHE A 539 12.24 14.88 3.10
C PHE A 539 13.17 16.06 2.73
N ASP A 540 14.24 15.76 1.99
CA ASP A 540 15.24 16.72 1.57
C ASP A 540 15.49 16.58 0.05
N ASN A 541 14.84 17.46 -0.73
CA ASN A 541 14.95 17.44 -2.18
C ASN A 541 16.38 17.72 -2.68
N ASP A 542 17.18 18.50 -1.95
CA ASP A 542 18.53 18.85 -2.38
C ASP A 542 19.43 17.61 -2.40
N LYS A 543 19.28 16.68 -1.45
CA LYS A 543 19.98 15.38 -1.46
C LYS A 543 19.61 14.54 -2.69
N TRP A 544 18.35 14.50 -3.04
CA TRP A 544 17.88 13.80 -4.23
C TRP A 544 18.44 14.41 -5.51
N MET A 545 18.42 15.74 -5.64
CA MET A 545 19.00 16.42 -6.81
C MET A 545 20.50 16.18 -6.92
N GLN A 546 21.22 16.19 -5.80
CA GLN A 546 22.64 15.82 -5.76
C GLN A 546 22.87 14.36 -6.21
N ALA A 547 22.02 13.44 -5.76
CA ALA A 547 22.10 12.02 -6.14
C ALA A 547 21.84 11.82 -7.64
N PHE A 548 20.89 12.55 -8.24
CA PHE A 548 20.67 12.54 -9.70
C PHE A 548 21.92 13.00 -10.45
N GLU A 549 22.54 14.09 -10.02
CA GLU A 549 23.78 14.60 -10.62
C GLU A 549 24.92 13.57 -10.52
N ASN A 550 25.13 12.99 -9.32
CA ASN A 550 26.20 12.03 -9.08
C ASN A 550 26.01 10.72 -9.87
N THR A 551 24.79 10.29 -10.07
CA THR A 551 24.48 8.99 -10.72
C THR A 551 24.19 9.09 -12.21
N GLY A 552 23.86 10.29 -12.71
CA GLY A 552 23.45 10.51 -14.09
C GLY A 552 22.12 9.85 -14.44
N ILE A 553 21.26 9.57 -13.45
CA ILE A 553 19.87 9.09 -13.71
C ILE A 553 19.04 10.24 -14.24
N ASP A 554 18.41 10.02 -15.40
CA ASP A 554 17.61 11.04 -16.09
C ASP A 554 16.13 10.95 -15.68
N ILE A 555 15.64 12.01 -15.02
CA ILE A 555 14.22 12.16 -14.64
C ILE A 555 13.33 12.12 -15.90
N GLY A 556 13.78 12.76 -16.98
CA GLY A 556 13.05 12.82 -18.25
C GLY A 556 12.78 11.45 -18.84
N PHE A 557 13.79 10.57 -18.79
CA PHE A 557 13.66 9.19 -19.30
C PHE A 557 12.57 8.39 -18.57
N TYR A 558 12.52 8.46 -17.23
CA TYR A 558 11.58 7.66 -16.44
C TYR A 558 10.18 8.25 -16.40
N ASN A 559 10.06 9.60 -16.31
CA ASN A 559 8.79 10.25 -16.01
C ASN A 559 8.16 10.98 -17.21
N LEU A 560 8.94 11.73 -18.00
CA LEU A 560 8.36 12.74 -18.88
C LEU A 560 8.01 12.24 -20.29
N ARG A 561 8.51 11.08 -20.68
CA ARG A 561 8.19 10.50 -21.99
C ARG A 561 6.95 9.61 -21.95
N GLU A 562 6.17 9.61 -23.01
CA GLU A 562 5.22 8.53 -23.28
C GLU A 562 6.00 7.25 -23.62
N ARG A 563 5.61 6.12 -23.05
CA ARG A 563 6.25 4.81 -23.30
C ARG A 563 5.63 4.15 -24.53
N TYR A 564 6.44 3.44 -25.30
CA TYR A 564 5.96 2.73 -26.49
C TYR A 564 5.20 1.45 -26.10
N GLU A 565 4.29 1.02 -27.00
CA GLU A 565 3.49 -0.19 -26.77
C GLU A 565 4.35 -1.46 -26.71
N GLU A 566 5.38 -1.53 -27.56
CA GLU A 566 6.30 -2.64 -27.70
C GLU A 566 7.45 -2.61 -26.69
N GLU A 567 7.53 -1.57 -25.86
CA GLU A 567 8.57 -1.44 -24.85
C GLU A 567 8.45 -2.54 -23.82
N VAL A 568 9.59 -3.17 -23.48
CA VAL A 568 9.70 -4.11 -22.36
C VAL A 568 9.79 -3.31 -21.09
N PHE A 569 8.80 -3.49 -20.21
CA PHE A 569 8.77 -2.81 -18.92
C PHE A 569 9.50 -3.64 -17.84
N PRO A 570 10.08 -2.99 -16.83
CA PRO A 570 10.77 -3.67 -15.73
C PRO A 570 9.91 -4.71 -14.99
N TRP A 571 8.59 -4.59 -15.07
CA TRP A 571 7.61 -5.48 -14.42
C TRP A 571 6.97 -6.50 -15.36
N ASP A 572 7.29 -6.52 -16.64
CA ASP A 572 6.63 -7.39 -17.63
C ASP A 572 6.88 -8.89 -17.40
N PHE A 573 7.91 -9.26 -16.64
CA PHE A 573 8.17 -10.64 -16.24
C PHE A 573 7.22 -11.17 -15.16
N ILE A 574 6.43 -10.30 -14.53
CA ILE A 574 5.46 -10.69 -13.50
C ILE A 574 4.08 -10.89 -14.13
N ASP A 575 3.47 -12.04 -13.83
CA ASP A 575 2.12 -12.38 -14.27
C ASP A 575 1.10 -12.12 -13.15
N ILE A 576 0.40 -11.01 -13.24
CA ILE A 576 -0.66 -10.62 -12.28
C ILE A 576 -2.04 -11.17 -12.64
N GLY A 577 -2.17 -11.94 -13.73
CA GLY A 577 -3.46 -12.41 -14.22
C GLY A 577 -4.22 -11.42 -15.13
N VAL A 578 -3.92 -10.12 -15.05
CA VAL A 578 -4.44 -9.11 -15.99
C VAL A 578 -3.48 -9.00 -17.17
N THR A 579 -4.00 -9.13 -18.39
CA THR A 579 -3.16 -9.15 -19.60
C THR A 579 -2.76 -7.75 -20.05
N LYS A 580 -1.53 -7.58 -20.57
CA LYS A 580 -1.07 -6.31 -21.19
C LYS A 580 -2.01 -5.86 -22.32
N LYS A 581 -2.54 -6.81 -23.10
CA LYS A 581 -3.56 -6.56 -24.14
C LYS A 581 -4.84 -5.92 -23.59
N PHE A 582 -5.32 -6.37 -22.43
CA PHE A 582 -6.47 -5.75 -21.77
C PHE A 582 -6.15 -4.33 -21.29
N LEU A 583 -4.99 -4.11 -20.69
CA LEU A 583 -4.57 -2.79 -20.24
C LEU A 583 -4.48 -1.81 -21.42
N ARG A 584 -3.96 -2.26 -22.57
CA ARG A 584 -3.91 -1.44 -23.80
C ARG A 584 -5.29 -1.12 -24.33
N LYS A 585 -6.19 -2.09 -24.38
CA LYS A 585 -7.60 -1.86 -24.78
C LYS A 585 -8.27 -0.79 -23.89
N GLU A 586 -8.00 -0.82 -22.58
CA GLU A 586 -8.55 0.17 -21.66
C GLU A 586 -7.88 1.55 -21.80
N TRP A 587 -6.60 1.60 -22.17
CA TRP A 587 -5.93 2.84 -22.58
C TRP A 587 -6.62 3.46 -23.80
N ASP A 588 -6.86 2.69 -24.87
CA ASP A 588 -7.49 3.18 -26.10
C ASP A 588 -8.92 3.69 -25.83
N LYS A 589 -9.67 3.03 -24.96
CA LYS A 589 -10.97 3.51 -24.50
C LYS A 589 -10.88 4.80 -23.71
N ALA A 590 -9.86 4.93 -22.86
CA ALA A 590 -9.63 6.15 -22.07
C ALA A 590 -9.44 7.36 -22.99
N MET A 591 -8.60 7.21 -24.05
CA MET A 591 -8.35 8.28 -25.00
C MET A 591 -9.62 8.74 -25.75
N LYS A 592 -10.63 7.87 -25.82
CA LYS A 592 -11.95 8.15 -26.43
C LYS A 592 -13.01 8.58 -25.40
N GLY A 593 -12.69 8.56 -24.09
CA GLY A 593 -13.66 8.81 -23.03
C GLY A 593 -14.74 7.73 -22.90
N GLU A 594 -14.52 6.53 -23.46
CA GLU A 594 -15.42 5.39 -23.38
C GLU A 594 -15.34 4.73 -21.98
N VAL A 595 -16.49 4.34 -21.42
CA VAL A 595 -16.54 3.68 -20.12
C VAL A 595 -16.58 2.16 -20.25
N THR A 596 -16.10 1.47 -19.23
CA THR A 596 -16.16 0.01 -19.09
C THR A 596 -16.99 -0.33 -17.83
N PRO A 597 -18.02 -1.17 -17.95
CA PRO A 597 -18.83 -1.59 -16.81
C PRO A 597 -18.02 -2.31 -15.73
N ASN A 598 -18.55 -2.33 -14.49
CA ASN A 598 -17.95 -3.11 -13.41
C ASN A 598 -18.14 -4.62 -13.60
N CYS A 599 -17.39 -5.44 -12.83
CA CYS A 599 -17.34 -6.89 -13.01
C CYS A 599 -18.66 -7.61 -12.70
N ARG A 600 -19.56 -7.03 -11.88
CA ARG A 600 -20.89 -7.61 -11.64
C ARG A 600 -21.87 -7.36 -12.79
N MET A 601 -21.70 -6.26 -13.52
CA MET A 601 -22.54 -5.94 -14.67
C MET A 601 -22.13 -6.71 -15.92
N GLN A 602 -20.79 -6.78 -16.18
CA GLN A 602 -20.26 -7.41 -17.39
C GLN A 602 -18.79 -7.78 -17.21
N CYS A 603 -18.42 -8.98 -17.69
CA CYS A 603 -17.02 -9.37 -17.77
C CYS A 603 -16.29 -8.55 -18.86
N SER A 604 -15.27 -7.80 -18.48
CA SER A 604 -14.45 -6.98 -19.40
C SER A 604 -13.35 -7.77 -20.13
N GLY A 605 -13.14 -9.06 -19.80
CA GLY A 605 -12.13 -9.91 -20.40
C GLY A 605 -10.69 -9.58 -19.97
N CYS A 606 -10.49 -9.15 -18.73
CA CYS A 606 -9.16 -8.76 -18.22
C CYS A 606 -8.15 -9.92 -18.10
N GLY A 607 -8.61 -11.17 -17.99
CA GLY A 607 -7.79 -12.37 -17.81
C GLY A 607 -7.84 -12.96 -16.40
N ALA A 608 -8.29 -12.23 -15.38
CA ALA A 608 -8.26 -12.68 -13.98
C ALA A 608 -9.16 -13.91 -13.70
N ALA A 609 -10.17 -14.16 -14.53
CA ALA A 609 -11.05 -15.34 -14.41
C ALA A 609 -10.30 -16.69 -14.51
N ARG A 610 -9.08 -16.71 -15.05
CA ARG A 610 -8.25 -17.92 -15.12
C ARG A 610 -7.81 -18.47 -13.75
N TRP A 611 -7.88 -17.63 -12.70
CA TRP A 611 -7.60 -18.05 -11.32
C TRP A 611 -8.71 -18.91 -10.70
N GLY A 612 -9.87 -19.02 -11.35
CA GLY A 612 -10.92 -19.96 -10.99
C GLY A 612 -11.79 -19.55 -9.80
N GLY A 613 -11.99 -18.26 -9.54
CA GLY A 613 -12.83 -17.83 -8.42
C GLY A 613 -13.28 -16.37 -8.50
N GLY A 614 -14.06 -15.94 -7.50
CA GLY A 614 -14.54 -14.59 -7.31
C GLY A 614 -15.70 -14.18 -8.23
N VAL A 615 -16.13 -12.94 -8.11
CA VAL A 615 -17.27 -12.33 -8.85
C VAL A 615 -17.24 -12.61 -10.37
N CYS A 616 -16.05 -12.79 -10.94
CA CYS A 616 -15.90 -13.11 -12.37
C CYS A 616 -16.47 -14.47 -12.76
N VAL A 617 -16.67 -15.38 -11.82
CA VAL A 617 -17.19 -16.74 -12.05
C VAL A 617 -18.67 -16.85 -11.67
N GLU A 618 -19.10 -16.13 -10.64
CA GLU A 618 -20.46 -16.13 -10.15
C GLU A 618 -21.50 -15.58 -11.17
N GLY A 619 -21.08 -14.67 -12.04
CA GLY A 619 -21.94 -14.10 -13.11
C GLY A 619 -22.15 -14.97 -14.34
N LYS A 620 -21.78 -16.26 -14.29
CA LYS A 620 -21.93 -17.21 -15.40
C LYS A 620 -23.00 -18.28 -15.18
N ASN A 621 -23.80 -18.18 -14.11
CA ASN A 621 -24.95 -19.05 -13.86
C ASN A 621 -26.24 -18.39 -14.30
#